data_34e35eca9541b6ce1e61b2a7487c39a8
#
_entry.id   34e35eca9541b6ce1e61b2a7487c39a8
#
_cell.length_a   1.000
_cell.length_b   1.000
_cell.length_c   1.000
_cell.angle_alpha   90.00
_cell.angle_beta   90.00
_cell.angle_gamma   90.00
#
_symmetry.space_group_name_H-M   'P 1'
#
loop_
_entity.id
_entity.type
_entity.pdbx_description
1 polymer ?
#
loop_
_entity_poly.entity_id
_entity_poly.type
_entity_poly.pdbx_seq_one_letter_code
_entity_poly.pdbx_strand_id
1 'polypeptide(L)'
;MARLFNRLHFERYGETVSVSFTCDFLKRHAVQVLRLRRELAAKPPRAVPVCHTWAMDLTFFTDEAKQTHANLGIIDHGSRALLCLRTLTIRNSWTLLGYLCLTIGRYGKPRKVRSDNEAVFSSWVFKTFLKLVGIQKQTTNAHSPWQNGRIERLFGTLKPVLRQLQIVGMVQLQAALDEFRTFYNHARPHTNLNNQTPAQVWQSQCHQSKPKQRRKSKTEPLVVQAFDGLMTGIYEPPD
;
A
#
# COMPACT_ATOMS: atom_id res chain seq x y z
N MET A 1 -19.26 -0.56 -25.79
CA MET A 1 -20.29 -1.38 -25.16
C MET A 1 -21.03 -2.25 -26.18
N ALA A 2 -21.81 -1.70 -27.14
CA ALA A 2 -22.57 -2.49 -28.11
C ALA A 2 -21.73 -3.57 -28.84
N ARG A 3 -20.57 -3.18 -29.42
CA ARG A 3 -19.67 -4.13 -30.10
C ARG A 3 -19.18 -5.26 -29.17
N LEU A 4 -18.92 -4.96 -27.91
CA LEU A 4 -18.47 -5.95 -26.93
C LEU A 4 -19.61 -6.91 -26.58
N PHE A 5 -20.81 -6.36 -26.32
CA PHE A 5 -22.00 -7.14 -26.06
C PHE A 5 -22.31 -8.10 -27.21
N ASN A 6 -22.35 -7.60 -28.43
CA ASN A 6 -22.64 -8.42 -29.62
C ASN A 6 -21.60 -9.55 -29.78
N ARG A 7 -20.30 -9.25 -29.58
CA ARG A 7 -19.24 -10.27 -29.67
C ARG A 7 -19.37 -11.37 -28.62
N LEU A 8 -19.81 -11.03 -27.38
CA LEU A 8 -19.87 -11.99 -26.28
C LEU A 8 -21.19 -12.76 -26.22
N HIS A 9 -22.26 -12.23 -26.77
CA HIS A 9 -23.60 -12.75 -26.53
C HIS A 9 -24.35 -13.15 -27.81
N PHE A 10 -23.81 -12.88 -29.00
CA PHE A 10 -24.47 -13.23 -30.27
C PHE A 10 -24.76 -14.74 -30.38
N GLU A 11 -23.78 -15.59 -30.02
CA GLU A 11 -23.97 -17.04 -30.07
C GLU A 11 -25.07 -17.53 -29.14
N ARG A 12 -25.30 -16.83 -28.02
CA ARG A 12 -26.28 -17.22 -27.02
C ARG A 12 -27.69 -16.71 -27.30
N TYR A 13 -27.81 -15.52 -27.88
CA TYR A 13 -29.11 -14.85 -28.03
C TYR A 13 -29.52 -14.65 -29.49
N GLY A 14 -28.63 -14.83 -30.45
CA GLY A 14 -28.88 -14.64 -31.88
C GLY A 14 -29.16 -13.21 -32.31
N GLU A 15 -29.13 -12.25 -31.39
CA GLU A 15 -29.51 -10.87 -31.62
C GLU A 15 -28.30 -9.91 -31.41
N THR A 16 -28.36 -8.78 -32.11
CA THR A 16 -27.38 -7.72 -31.96
C THR A 16 -28.03 -6.43 -31.50
N VAL A 17 -27.30 -5.65 -30.72
CA VAL A 17 -27.76 -4.33 -30.27
C VAL A 17 -27.00 -3.23 -30.99
N SER A 18 -27.70 -2.16 -31.39
CA SER A 18 -27.09 -0.99 -32.00
C SER A 18 -26.40 -0.10 -30.97
N VAL A 19 -25.51 0.76 -31.41
CA VAL A 19 -24.86 1.75 -30.57
C VAL A 19 -25.88 2.72 -29.97
N SER A 20 -26.84 3.18 -30.80
CA SER A 20 -27.92 4.10 -30.36
C SER A 20 -28.76 3.46 -29.27
N PHE A 21 -29.23 2.22 -29.48
CA PHE A 21 -29.98 1.48 -28.45
C PHE A 21 -29.19 1.38 -27.14
N THR A 22 -27.91 1.03 -27.22
CA THR A 22 -27.05 0.89 -26.03
C THR A 22 -26.91 2.24 -25.28
N CYS A 23 -26.76 3.36 -26.02
CA CYS A 23 -26.70 4.68 -25.42
C CYS A 23 -28.01 5.07 -24.73
N ASP A 24 -29.14 4.85 -25.38
CA ASP A 24 -30.44 5.17 -24.82
C ASP A 24 -30.78 4.30 -23.62
N PHE A 25 -30.46 3.02 -23.70
CA PHE A 25 -30.60 2.08 -22.56
C PHE A 25 -29.78 2.55 -21.35
N LEU A 26 -28.50 2.89 -21.55
CA LEU A 26 -27.62 3.38 -20.48
C LEU A 26 -28.13 4.71 -19.88
N LYS A 27 -28.69 5.60 -20.69
CA LYS A 27 -29.28 6.86 -20.20
C LYS A 27 -30.53 6.58 -19.35
N ARG A 28 -31.48 5.76 -19.85
CA ARG A 28 -32.71 5.42 -19.14
C ARG A 28 -32.45 4.70 -17.81
N HIS A 29 -31.45 3.85 -17.76
CA HIS A 29 -31.10 3.05 -16.60
C HIS A 29 -29.84 3.56 -15.84
N ALA A 30 -29.50 4.85 -15.99
CA ALA A 30 -28.28 5.42 -15.44
C ALA A 30 -28.12 5.16 -13.93
N VAL A 31 -29.18 5.31 -13.16
CA VAL A 31 -29.15 5.07 -11.69
C VAL A 31 -28.87 3.60 -11.37
N GLN A 32 -29.51 2.67 -12.08
CA GLN A 32 -29.31 1.23 -11.89
C GLN A 32 -27.88 0.82 -12.31
N VAL A 33 -27.39 1.34 -13.43
CA VAL A 33 -26.03 1.10 -13.91
C VAL A 33 -25.00 1.64 -12.91
N LEU A 34 -25.20 2.81 -12.33
CA LEU A 34 -24.34 3.38 -11.30
C LEU A 34 -24.35 2.53 -10.02
N ARG A 35 -25.53 2.05 -9.61
CA ARG A 35 -25.67 1.15 -8.46
C ARG A 35 -24.90 -0.14 -8.69
N LEU A 36 -25.13 -0.83 -9.81
CA LEU A 36 -24.41 -2.07 -10.18
C LEU A 36 -22.90 -1.86 -10.30
N ARG A 37 -22.46 -0.73 -10.87
CA ARG A 37 -21.03 -0.37 -10.91
C ARG A 37 -20.44 -0.22 -9.51
N ARG A 38 -21.19 0.42 -8.57
CA ARG A 38 -20.75 0.54 -7.17
C ARG A 38 -20.68 -0.82 -6.49
N GLU A 39 -21.69 -1.66 -6.67
CA GLU A 39 -21.72 -3.03 -6.11
C GLU A 39 -20.58 -3.90 -6.67
N LEU A 40 -20.30 -3.82 -7.98
CA LEU A 40 -19.19 -4.53 -8.61
C LEU A 40 -17.82 -3.99 -8.19
N ALA A 41 -17.70 -2.67 -8.01
CA ALA A 41 -16.48 -2.04 -7.51
C ALA A 41 -16.26 -2.30 -6.00
N ALA A 42 -17.32 -2.53 -5.25
CA ALA A 42 -17.29 -2.83 -3.81
C ALA A 42 -16.85 -4.27 -3.48
N LYS A 43 -16.49 -5.09 -4.47
CA LYS A 43 -15.91 -6.41 -4.17
C LYS A 43 -14.67 -6.22 -3.31
N PRO A 44 -14.67 -6.75 -2.07
CA PRO A 44 -13.52 -6.60 -1.20
C PRO A 44 -12.29 -7.20 -1.90
N PRO A 45 -11.14 -6.51 -1.88
CA PRO A 45 -9.92 -7.05 -2.45
C PRO A 45 -9.62 -8.37 -1.75
N ARG A 46 -9.20 -9.39 -2.51
CA ARG A 46 -8.83 -10.70 -1.97
C ARG A 46 -7.87 -10.55 -0.80
N ALA A 47 -8.16 -11.25 0.29
CA ALA A 47 -7.26 -11.30 1.43
C ALA A 47 -5.88 -11.80 0.97
N VAL A 48 -4.84 -11.09 1.35
CA VAL A 48 -3.45 -11.48 1.09
C VAL A 48 -2.86 -11.89 2.44
N PRO A 49 -2.24 -13.06 2.55
CA PRO A 49 -1.59 -13.45 3.79
C PRO A 49 -0.50 -12.46 4.20
N VAL A 50 -0.30 -12.31 5.51
CA VAL A 50 0.80 -11.51 6.08
C VAL A 50 2.14 -12.12 5.66
N CYS A 51 3.17 -11.31 5.49
CA CYS A 51 4.51 -11.69 5.02
C CYS A 51 4.56 -12.31 3.61
N HIS A 52 3.45 -12.33 2.87
CA HIS A 52 3.41 -12.96 1.55
C HIS A 52 3.79 -11.99 0.42
N THR A 53 3.23 -10.81 0.41
CA THR A 53 3.43 -9.83 -0.68
C THR A 53 3.75 -8.46 -0.11
N TRP A 54 4.91 -7.92 -0.47
CA TRP A 54 5.28 -6.55 -0.16
C TRP A 54 5.07 -5.66 -1.37
N ALA A 55 4.56 -4.45 -1.15
CA ALA A 55 4.56 -3.40 -2.17
C ALA A 55 5.69 -2.43 -1.88
N MET A 56 6.40 -2.06 -2.95
CA MET A 56 7.43 -1.02 -2.96
C MET A 56 7.01 0.07 -3.92
N ASP A 57 7.19 1.32 -3.49
CA ASP A 57 6.87 2.47 -4.33
C ASP A 57 7.63 3.71 -3.86
N LEU A 58 7.77 4.68 -4.75
CA LEU A 58 8.42 5.95 -4.47
C LEU A 58 7.38 7.06 -4.36
N THR A 59 7.64 7.98 -3.44
CA THR A 59 6.89 9.22 -3.35
C THR A 59 7.84 10.40 -3.22
N PHE A 60 7.40 11.55 -3.68
CA PHE A 60 8.22 12.77 -3.70
C PHE A 60 7.61 13.80 -2.76
N PHE A 61 8.49 14.49 -2.05
CA PHE A 61 8.15 15.62 -1.17
C PHE A 61 9.13 16.76 -1.44
N THR A 62 8.60 17.96 -1.61
CA THR A 62 9.41 19.18 -1.77
C THR A 62 9.38 19.94 -0.45
N ASP A 63 10.54 20.20 0.12
CA ASP A 63 10.71 20.87 1.40
C ASP A 63 10.59 22.41 1.26
N GLU A 64 10.69 23.12 2.40
CA GLU A 64 10.62 24.60 2.43
C GLU A 64 11.77 25.27 1.65
N ALA A 65 12.93 24.60 1.56
CA ALA A 65 14.06 25.05 0.74
C ALA A 65 13.89 24.75 -0.75
N LYS A 66 12.69 24.28 -1.19
CA LYS A 66 12.36 23.91 -2.57
C LYS A 66 13.18 22.75 -3.11
N GLN A 67 13.78 21.93 -2.25
CA GLN A 67 14.45 20.70 -2.63
C GLN A 67 13.47 19.54 -2.65
N THR A 68 13.49 18.76 -3.73
CA THR A 68 12.61 17.59 -3.88
C THR A 68 13.34 16.34 -3.47
N HIS A 69 12.78 15.63 -2.48
CA HIS A 69 13.29 14.41 -1.92
C HIS A 69 12.47 13.21 -2.39
N ALA A 70 13.14 12.16 -2.85
CA ALA A 70 12.51 10.88 -3.16
C ALA A 70 12.45 10.02 -1.89
N ASN A 71 11.29 9.47 -1.59
CA ASN A 71 11.08 8.64 -0.40
C ASN A 71 10.59 7.25 -0.81
N LEU A 72 11.30 6.21 -0.37
CA LEU A 72 10.94 4.82 -0.58
C LEU A 72 9.99 4.35 0.52
N GLY A 73 8.85 3.77 0.12
CA GLY A 73 7.95 3.03 1.00
C GLY A 73 7.97 1.54 0.70
N ILE A 74 7.99 0.70 1.74
CA ILE A 74 7.77 -0.75 1.64
C ILE A 74 6.69 -1.14 2.64
N ILE A 75 5.57 -1.68 2.15
CA ILE A 75 4.42 -2.08 2.96
C ILE A 75 4.08 -3.54 2.74
N ASP A 76 3.75 -4.27 3.80
CA ASP A 76 3.16 -5.59 3.67
C ASP A 76 1.68 -5.51 3.27
N HIS A 77 1.30 -6.27 2.25
CA HIS A 77 -0.08 -6.25 1.76
C HIS A 77 -1.07 -6.90 2.74
N GLY A 78 -0.66 -7.90 3.50
CA GLY A 78 -1.53 -8.60 4.44
C GLY A 78 -1.90 -7.74 5.64
N SER A 79 -0.90 -7.40 6.42
CA SER A 79 -1.04 -6.64 7.66
C SER A 79 -1.13 -5.13 7.48
N ARG A 80 -0.76 -4.60 6.29
CA ARG A 80 -0.52 -3.17 6.04
C ARG A 80 0.63 -2.57 6.84
N ALA A 81 1.48 -3.38 7.46
CA ALA A 81 2.64 -2.92 8.19
C ALA A 81 3.60 -2.17 7.27
N LEU A 82 3.95 -0.96 7.64
CA LEU A 82 4.93 -0.11 6.96
C LEU A 82 6.33 -0.54 7.41
N LEU A 83 6.95 -1.40 6.61
CA LEU A 83 8.21 -2.05 6.93
C LEU A 83 9.41 -1.13 6.74
N CYS A 84 9.36 -0.28 5.71
CA CYS A 84 10.39 0.71 5.42
C CYS A 84 9.74 2.01 4.94
N LEU A 85 10.25 3.14 5.43
CA LEU A 85 9.94 4.48 4.93
C LEU A 85 11.21 5.32 5.04
N ARG A 86 11.86 5.59 3.91
CA ARG A 86 13.21 6.20 3.88
C ARG A 86 13.36 7.23 2.79
N THR A 87 13.92 8.37 3.15
CA THR A 87 14.38 9.36 2.19
C THR A 87 15.66 8.85 1.52
N LEU A 88 15.72 8.93 0.21
CA LEU A 88 16.83 8.43 -0.58
C LEU A 88 17.82 9.56 -0.87
N THR A 89 19.10 9.35 -0.56
CA THR A 89 20.19 10.22 -1.01
C THR A 89 20.42 10.09 -2.52
N ILE A 90 20.34 8.88 -3.04
CA ILE A 90 20.52 8.59 -4.46
C ILE A 90 19.39 7.69 -4.92
N ARG A 91 18.63 8.12 -5.93
CA ARG A 91 17.54 7.33 -6.52
C ARG A 91 18.08 6.41 -7.61
N ASN A 92 18.56 5.25 -7.22
CA ASN A 92 18.96 4.20 -8.15
C ASN A 92 18.55 2.80 -7.64
N SER A 93 18.67 1.81 -8.51
CA SER A 93 18.25 0.43 -8.20
C SER A 93 19.07 -0.20 -7.07
N TRP A 94 20.34 0.14 -6.92
CA TRP A 94 21.20 -0.38 -5.87
C TRP A 94 20.78 0.11 -4.49
N THR A 95 20.45 1.40 -4.38
CA THR A 95 19.93 1.97 -3.13
C THR A 95 18.62 1.31 -2.72
N LEU A 96 17.70 1.10 -3.68
CA LEU A 96 16.43 0.41 -3.42
C LEU A 96 16.66 -1.03 -2.96
N LEU A 97 17.58 -1.75 -3.60
CA LEU A 97 17.96 -3.11 -3.21
C LEU A 97 18.61 -3.14 -1.83
N GLY A 98 19.45 -2.18 -1.50
CA GLY A 98 20.02 -2.06 -0.15
C GLY A 98 18.94 -1.98 0.93
N TYR A 99 17.95 -1.10 0.74
CA TYR A 99 16.83 -0.99 1.68
C TYR A 99 15.92 -2.23 1.68
N LEU A 100 15.73 -2.88 0.54
CA LEU A 100 15.00 -4.14 0.48
C LEU A 100 15.73 -5.24 1.24
N CYS A 101 17.06 -5.37 1.08
CA CYS A 101 17.88 -6.33 1.82
C CYS A 101 17.81 -6.09 3.33
N LEU A 102 17.96 -4.84 3.78
CA LEU A 102 17.82 -4.48 5.19
C LEU A 102 16.42 -4.83 5.74
N THR A 103 15.39 -4.59 4.94
CA THR A 103 14.01 -4.93 5.30
C THR A 103 13.81 -6.44 5.38
N ILE A 104 14.37 -7.21 4.43
CA ILE A 104 14.35 -8.68 4.45
C ILE A 104 15.10 -9.22 5.68
N GLY A 105 16.28 -8.67 5.99
CA GLY A 105 17.06 -9.08 7.17
C GLY A 105 16.30 -8.88 8.48
N ARG A 106 15.47 -7.82 8.57
CA ARG A 106 14.71 -7.49 9.78
C ARG A 106 13.38 -8.24 9.90
N TYR A 107 12.66 -8.42 8.80
CA TYR A 107 11.26 -8.89 8.80
C TYR A 107 11.08 -10.25 8.10
N GLY A 108 12.13 -10.82 7.56
CA GLY A 108 12.08 -12.03 6.77
C GLY A 108 11.78 -11.77 5.29
N LYS A 109 11.83 -12.82 4.49
CA LYS A 109 11.70 -12.75 3.05
C LYS A 109 10.24 -12.88 2.60
N PRO A 110 9.69 -11.92 1.81
CA PRO A 110 8.37 -12.09 1.22
C PRO A 110 8.42 -13.10 0.06
N ARG A 111 7.29 -13.69 -0.27
CA ARG A 111 7.16 -14.52 -1.46
C ARG A 111 7.13 -13.67 -2.73
N LYS A 112 6.56 -12.47 -2.65
CA LYS A 112 6.37 -11.58 -3.78
C LYS A 112 6.71 -10.13 -3.42
N VAL A 113 7.31 -9.43 -4.38
CA VAL A 113 7.50 -7.97 -4.32
C VAL A 113 6.74 -7.37 -5.49
N ARG A 114 5.85 -6.43 -5.18
CA ARG A 114 5.08 -5.65 -6.15
C ARG A 114 5.62 -4.24 -6.23
N SER A 115 5.82 -3.74 -7.44
CA SER A 115 6.20 -2.35 -7.71
C SER A 115 5.53 -1.89 -9.00
N ASP A 116 5.58 -0.60 -9.24
CA ASP A 116 5.25 -0.05 -10.55
C ASP A 116 6.32 -0.37 -11.61
N ASN A 117 6.16 0.22 -12.79
CA ASN A 117 7.07 0.06 -13.94
C ASN A 117 8.17 1.14 -13.99
N GLU A 118 8.40 1.92 -12.93
CA GLU A 118 9.51 2.87 -12.93
C GLU A 118 10.84 2.17 -13.29
N ALA A 119 11.72 2.89 -13.98
CA ALA A 119 13.00 2.36 -14.47
C ALA A 119 13.85 1.73 -13.36
N VAL A 120 13.83 2.31 -12.15
CA VAL A 120 14.59 1.81 -10.99
C VAL A 120 14.12 0.44 -10.51
N PHE A 121 12.83 0.13 -10.61
CA PHE A 121 12.26 -1.19 -10.29
C PHE A 121 12.29 -2.15 -11.49
N SER A 122 12.43 -1.62 -12.70
CA SER A 122 12.44 -2.40 -13.94
C SER A 122 13.84 -2.74 -14.44
N SER A 123 14.88 -2.25 -13.76
CA SER A 123 16.29 -2.48 -14.10
C SER A 123 16.63 -3.98 -14.08
N TRP A 124 17.63 -4.34 -14.89
CA TRP A 124 18.18 -5.71 -14.90
C TRP A 124 18.69 -6.13 -13.52
N VAL A 125 19.41 -5.23 -12.84
CA VAL A 125 19.96 -5.48 -11.49
C VAL A 125 18.85 -5.85 -10.50
N PHE A 126 17.77 -5.07 -10.47
CA PHE A 126 16.64 -5.30 -9.55
C PHE A 126 15.94 -6.64 -9.85
N LYS A 127 15.69 -6.95 -11.12
CA LYS A 127 15.07 -8.20 -11.55
C LYS A 127 15.94 -9.42 -11.23
N THR A 128 17.24 -9.33 -11.52
CA THR A 128 18.21 -10.41 -11.27
C THR A 128 18.33 -10.70 -9.78
N PHE A 129 18.45 -9.66 -8.94
CA PHE A 129 18.47 -9.84 -7.50
C PHE A 129 17.23 -10.58 -6.99
N LEU A 130 16.02 -10.15 -7.36
CA LEU A 130 14.79 -10.81 -6.93
C LEU A 130 14.74 -12.29 -7.35
N LYS A 131 15.21 -12.59 -8.57
CA LYS A 131 15.31 -13.96 -9.08
C LYS A 131 16.30 -14.80 -8.26
N LEU A 132 17.48 -14.27 -7.96
CA LEU A 132 18.50 -14.96 -7.17
C LEU A 132 18.04 -15.27 -5.75
N VAL A 133 17.34 -14.35 -5.10
CA VAL A 133 16.81 -14.59 -3.75
C VAL A 133 15.47 -15.35 -3.75
N GLY A 134 14.95 -15.75 -4.91
CA GLY A 134 13.70 -16.51 -5.05
C GLY A 134 12.45 -15.70 -4.68
N ILE A 135 12.44 -14.40 -4.95
CA ILE A 135 11.28 -13.51 -4.77
C ILE A 135 10.62 -13.27 -6.11
N GLN A 136 9.32 -13.57 -6.21
CA GLN A 136 8.57 -13.30 -7.43
C GLN A 136 8.29 -11.79 -7.58
N LYS A 137 8.78 -11.19 -8.66
CA LYS A 137 8.40 -9.82 -9.02
C LYS A 137 6.98 -9.80 -9.57
N GLN A 138 6.15 -8.90 -9.05
CA GLN A 138 4.85 -8.54 -9.62
C GLN A 138 4.90 -7.08 -10.06
N THR A 139 4.59 -6.83 -11.31
CA THR A 139 4.46 -5.48 -11.85
C THR A 139 3.00 -5.11 -11.90
N THR A 140 2.65 -3.90 -11.51
CA THR A 140 1.29 -3.39 -11.70
C THR A 140 1.04 -3.19 -13.19
N ASN A 141 -0.09 -3.70 -13.69
CA ASN A 141 -0.47 -3.47 -15.07
C ASN A 141 -0.75 -1.97 -15.29
N ALA A 142 -0.38 -1.48 -16.47
CA ALA A 142 -0.79 -0.14 -16.88
C ALA A 142 -2.32 -0.01 -16.74
N HIS A 143 -2.80 1.09 -16.18
CA HIS A 143 -4.22 1.37 -15.91
C HIS A 143 -4.91 0.46 -14.86
N SER A 144 -4.14 -0.13 -13.93
CA SER A 144 -4.68 -0.93 -12.83
C SER A 144 -4.28 -0.37 -11.46
N PRO A 145 -4.68 0.87 -11.11
CA PRO A 145 -4.25 1.53 -9.86
C PRO A 145 -4.66 0.77 -8.60
N TRP A 146 -5.76 0.00 -8.65
CA TRP A 146 -6.19 -0.82 -7.50
C TRP A 146 -5.16 -1.88 -7.08
N GLN A 147 -4.23 -2.27 -7.97
CA GLN A 147 -3.19 -3.25 -7.64
C GLN A 147 -2.17 -2.69 -6.65
N ASN A 148 -1.87 -1.38 -6.70
CA ASN A 148 -0.95 -0.70 -5.77
C ASN A 148 -1.66 0.19 -4.74
N GLY A 149 -2.99 0.19 -4.74
CA GLY A 149 -3.84 1.10 -3.95
C GLY A 149 -3.60 1.10 -2.44
N ARG A 150 -2.87 0.11 -1.89
CA ARG A 150 -2.52 0.09 -0.46
C ARG A 150 -1.38 1.04 -0.15
N ILE A 151 -0.32 1.04 -0.95
CA ILE A 151 0.81 1.96 -0.76
C ILE A 151 0.45 3.37 -1.25
N GLU A 152 -0.36 3.50 -2.29
CA GLU A 152 -0.91 4.80 -2.72
C GLU A 152 -1.74 5.46 -1.61
N ARG A 153 -2.58 4.67 -0.92
CA ARG A 153 -3.37 5.16 0.24
C ARG A 153 -2.48 5.53 1.42
N LEU A 154 -1.40 4.79 1.65
CA LEU A 154 -0.38 5.15 2.65
C LEU A 154 0.18 6.53 2.34
N PHE A 155 0.65 6.75 1.11
CA PHE A 155 1.20 8.03 0.70
C PHE A 155 0.15 9.15 0.68
N GLY A 156 -1.11 8.80 0.36
CA GLY A 156 -2.24 9.71 0.49
C GLY A 156 -2.51 10.17 1.92
N THR A 157 -2.12 9.35 2.93
CA THR A 157 -2.18 9.74 4.33
C THR A 157 -0.94 10.52 4.77
N LEU A 158 0.24 10.13 4.29
CA LEU A 158 1.52 10.75 4.63
C LEU A 158 1.63 12.19 4.11
N LYS A 159 1.34 12.40 2.83
CA LYS A 159 1.56 13.70 2.16
C LYS A 159 0.85 14.89 2.83
N PRO A 160 -0.43 14.79 3.23
CA PRO A 160 -1.10 15.90 3.93
C PRO A 160 -0.43 16.26 5.25
N VAL A 161 0.08 15.27 6.00
CA VAL A 161 0.79 15.51 7.26
C VAL A 161 2.10 16.24 7.01
N LEU A 162 2.93 15.74 6.08
CA LEU A 162 4.21 16.39 5.75
C LEU A 162 4.03 17.84 5.26
N ARG A 163 2.93 18.15 4.56
CA ARG A 163 2.65 19.51 4.08
C ARG A 163 2.30 20.50 5.18
N GLN A 164 1.93 20.03 6.35
CA GLN A 164 1.63 20.87 7.53
C GLN A 164 2.86 21.10 8.41
N LEU A 165 3.96 20.41 8.10
CA LEU A 165 5.22 20.52 8.83
C LEU A 165 6.18 21.45 8.09
N GLN A 166 6.90 22.29 8.84
CA GLN A 166 7.98 23.12 8.31
C GLN A 166 9.26 22.28 8.26
N ILE A 167 9.46 21.57 7.15
CA ILE A 167 10.59 20.66 6.97
C ILE A 167 11.64 21.32 6.08
N VAL A 168 12.88 21.36 6.58
CA VAL A 168 14.04 21.80 5.82
C VAL A 168 15.09 20.68 5.80
N GLY A 169 15.37 20.19 4.60
CA GLY A 169 16.40 19.20 4.36
C GLY A 169 16.04 17.77 4.77
N MET A 170 16.91 16.88 4.38
CA MET A 170 16.69 15.42 4.45
C MET A 170 16.62 14.89 5.89
N VAL A 171 17.35 15.50 6.83
CA VAL A 171 17.43 15.01 8.22
C VAL A 171 16.08 15.20 8.92
N GLN A 172 15.50 16.39 8.81
CA GLN A 172 14.18 16.67 9.40
C GLN A 172 13.10 15.85 8.71
N LEU A 173 13.16 15.73 7.37
CA LEU A 173 12.23 14.87 6.64
C LEU A 173 12.31 13.42 7.14
N GLN A 174 13.50 12.85 7.30
CA GLN A 174 13.64 11.49 7.78
C GLN A 174 13.10 11.30 9.20
N ALA A 175 13.32 12.28 10.09
CA ALA A 175 12.75 12.25 11.44
C ALA A 175 11.21 12.21 11.41
N ALA A 176 10.59 13.06 10.58
CA ALA A 176 9.12 13.05 10.38
C ALA A 176 8.62 11.72 9.78
N LEU A 177 9.36 11.14 8.84
CA LEU A 177 9.01 9.83 8.26
C LEU A 177 9.11 8.70 9.31
N ASP A 178 10.10 8.71 10.21
CA ASP A 178 10.25 7.71 11.26
C ASP A 178 9.13 7.84 12.32
N GLU A 179 8.75 9.06 12.68
CA GLU A 179 7.61 9.33 13.55
C GLU A 179 6.30 8.84 12.92
N PHE A 180 6.07 9.20 11.63
CA PHE A 180 4.90 8.73 10.90
C PHE A 180 4.85 7.20 10.85
N ARG A 181 5.97 6.52 10.57
CA ARG A 181 6.03 5.06 10.52
C ARG A 181 5.66 4.42 11.85
N THR A 182 6.15 5.00 12.95
CA THR A 182 5.86 4.53 14.29
C THR A 182 4.37 4.69 14.60
N PHE A 183 3.83 5.89 14.39
CA PHE A 183 2.41 6.17 14.57
C PHE A 183 1.52 5.27 13.69
N TYR A 184 1.83 5.17 12.40
CA TYR A 184 1.07 4.38 11.43
C TYR A 184 0.98 2.90 11.81
N ASN A 185 2.09 2.32 12.27
CA ASN A 185 2.15 0.91 12.63
C ASN A 185 1.53 0.59 14.00
N HIS A 186 1.71 1.46 14.98
CA HIS A 186 1.41 1.12 16.39
C HIS A 186 0.20 1.84 16.97
N ALA A 187 -0.15 3.01 16.44
CA ALA A 187 -1.21 3.83 17.03
C ALA A 187 -2.42 4.05 16.11
N ARG A 188 -2.29 3.83 14.79
CA ARG A 188 -3.38 4.03 13.84
C ARG A 188 -4.18 2.76 13.61
N PRO A 189 -5.45 2.68 14.07
CA PRO A 189 -6.32 1.57 13.75
C PRO A 189 -6.77 1.63 12.27
N HIS A 190 -6.95 0.48 11.66
CA HIS A 190 -7.40 0.36 10.28
C HIS A 190 -8.72 -0.40 10.19
N THR A 191 -9.75 0.23 9.64
CA THR A 191 -11.08 -0.37 9.47
C THR A 191 -11.03 -1.73 8.75
N ASN A 192 -10.18 -1.84 7.72
CA ASN A 192 -10.02 -3.10 6.98
C ASN A 192 -9.17 -4.16 7.70
N LEU A 193 -8.70 -3.88 8.89
CA LEU A 193 -8.03 -4.80 9.81
C LEU A 193 -8.86 -5.01 11.07
N ASN A 194 -10.17 -4.85 10.99
CA ASN A 194 -11.08 -4.92 12.12
C ASN A 194 -10.69 -3.95 13.26
N ASN A 195 -10.30 -2.75 12.87
CA ASN A 195 -9.80 -1.69 13.76
C ASN A 195 -8.51 -2.04 14.53
N GLN A 196 -7.81 -3.08 14.12
CA GLN A 196 -6.47 -3.38 14.64
C GLN A 196 -5.43 -2.48 13.98
N THR A 197 -4.30 -2.29 14.69
CA THR A 197 -3.13 -1.63 14.09
C THR A 197 -2.35 -2.62 13.20
N PRO A 198 -1.59 -2.11 12.21
CA PRO A 198 -0.74 -2.96 11.38
C PRO A 198 0.25 -3.82 12.18
N ALA A 199 0.79 -3.30 13.29
CA ALA A 199 1.71 -4.04 14.16
C ALA A 199 1.02 -5.21 14.86
N GLN A 200 -0.19 -5.02 15.38
CA GLN A 200 -0.97 -6.10 16.00
C GLN A 200 -1.24 -7.24 15.02
N VAL A 201 -1.69 -6.91 13.80
CA VAL A 201 -1.93 -7.92 12.76
C VAL A 201 -0.63 -8.61 12.32
N TRP A 202 0.46 -7.85 12.17
CA TRP A 202 1.77 -8.41 11.84
C TRP A 202 2.23 -9.42 12.90
N GLN A 203 2.18 -9.05 14.18
CA GLN A 203 2.61 -9.90 15.29
C GLN A 203 1.77 -11.17 15.43
N SER A 204 0.46 -11.07 15.22
CA SER A 204 -0.45 -12.22 15.36
C SER A 204 -0.35 -13.24 14.24
N GLN A 205 0.08 -12.85 13.03
CA GLN A 205 0.02 -13.70 11.84
C GLN A 205 1.37 -14.01 11.19
N CYS A 206 2.43 -13.25 11.50
CA CYS A 206 3.76 -13.52 10.96
C CYS A 206 4.45 -14.60 11.80
N HIS A 207 4.43 -15.85 11.33
CA HIS A 207 4.95 -17.05 12.02
C HIS A 207 6.48 -17.10 12.21
N GLN A 208 7.21 -16.03 11.95
CA GLN A 208 8.65 -15.98 12.21
C GLN A 208 9.01 -15.76 13.68
N SER A 209 8.06 -15.39 14.51
CA SER A 209 8.19 -15.40 15.96
C SER A 209 7.12 -16.35 16.52
N LYS A 210 7.53 -17.54 17.02
CA LYS A 210 6.64 -18.36 17.85
C LYS A 210 6.10 -17.47 18.97
N PRO A 211 4.79 -17.31 19.11
CA PRO A 211 4.27 -16.53 20.22
C PRO A 211 4.68 -17.26 21.51
N LYS A 212 5.54 -16.64 22.30
CA LYS A 212 5.59 -16.98 23.73
C LYS A 212 4.18 -16.73 24.24
N GLN A 213 3.57 -17.70 24.89
CA GLN A 213 2.30 -17.52 25.59
C GLN A 213 2.47 -16.31 26.52
N ARG A 214 1.88 -15.18 26.13
CA ARG A 214 1.95 -13.94 26.89
C ARG A 214 0.76 -13.92 27.83
N ARG A 215 1.03 -13.66 29.11
CA ARG A 215 0.01 -13.28 30.11
C ARG A 215 -0.64 -11.99 29.59
N LYS A 216 -1.97 -11.92 29.58
CA LYS A 216 -2.70 -10.68 29.26
C LYS A 216 -2.30 -9.61 30.28
N SER A 217 -1.55 -8.61 29.83
CA SER A 217 -1.34 -7.39 30.62
C SER A 217 -2.67 -6.64 30.71
N LYS A 218 -2.96 -6.07 31.88
CA LYS A 218 -4.11 -5.19 32.11
C LYS A 218 -3.78 -3.72 31.80
N THR A 219 -2.86 -3.47 30.87
CA THR A 219 -2.49 -2.11 30.50
C THR A 219 -3.62 -1.46 29.69
N GLU A 220 -4.12 -0.35 30.19
CA GLU A 220 -5.13 0.42 29.48
C GLU A 220 -4.59 0.99 28.17
N PRO A 221 -5.41 1.07 27.11
CA PRO A 221 -5.00 1.66 25.86
C PRO A 221 -4.68 3.14 26.06
N LEU A 222 -3.55 3.60 25.53
CA LEU A 222 -3.11 4.98 25.60
C LEU A 222 -3.50 5.75 24.34
N VAL A 223 -4.07 6.93 24.50
CA VAL A 223 -4.23 7.87 23.40
C VAL A 223 -2.88 8.47 23.07
N VAL A 224 -2.40 8.27 21.85
CA VAL A 224 -1.10 8.76 21.39
C VAL A 224 -1.34 9.83 20.32
N GLN A 225 -0.62 10.93 20.45
CA GLN A 225 -0.57 11.98 19.45
C GLN A 225 0.80 11.99 18.77
N ALA A 226 0.82 12.30 17.50
CA ALA A 226 2.03 12.49 16.71
C ALA A 226 1.94 13.83 15.98
N PHE A 227 3.09 14.43 15.66
CA PHE A 227 3.20 15.72 14.98
C PHE A 227 2.41 16.83 15.72
N ASP A 228 2.69 17.01 16.99
CA ASP A 228 2.04 18.02 17.84
C ASP A 228 0.50 18.00 17.78
N GLY A 229 -0.07 16.79 17.68
CA GLY A 229 -1.51 16.58 17.66
C GLY A 229 -2.17 16.52 16.27
N LEU A 230 -1.42 16.65 15.18
CA LEU A 230 -1.95 16.51 13.82
C LEU A 230 -2.49 15.10 13.55
N MET A 231 -1.97 14.10 14.25
CA MET A 231 -2.44 12.72 14.18
C MET A 231 -2.72 12.18 15.58
N THR A 232 -3.89 11.59 15.75
CA THR A 232 -4.30 10.93 17.01
C THR A 232 -4.57 9.46 16.76
N GLY A 233 -4.11 8.60 17.65
CA GLY A 233 -4.31 7.15 17.58
C GLY A 233 -4.38 6.52 18.96
N ILE A 234 -4.62 5.21 19.00
CA ILE A 234 -4.67 4.42 20.22
C ILE A 234 -3.50 3.44 20.19
N TYR A 235 -2.65 3.50 21.19
CA TYR A 235 -1.56 2.55 21.39
C TYR A 235 -1.95 1.57 22.47
N GLU A 236 -1.97 0.29 22.11
CA GLU A 236 -2.05 -0.81 23.05
C GLU A 236 -0.63 -1.36 23.23
N PRO A 237 -0.02 -1.18 24.42
CA PRO A 237 1.31 -1.71 24.67
C PRO A 237 1.33 -3.22 24.41
N PRO A 238 2.36 -3.76 23.78
CA PRO A 238 2.52 -5.21 23.69
C PRO A 238 2.74 -5.76 25.09
N ASP A 239 2.02 -6.81 25.43
CA ASP A 239 2.19 -7.57 26.67
C ASP A 239 3.59 -8.17 26.79
#